data_c283dd6d7a6d2c903ab26cba8099f4eb
#
_entry.id   c283dd6d7a6d2c903ab26cba8099f4eb
#
_cell.length_a   1.000
_cell.length_b   1.000
_cell.length_c   1.000
_cell.angle_alpha   90.00
_cell.angle_beta   90.00
_cell.angle_gamma   90.00
#
_symmetry.space_group_name_H-M   'P 1'
#
loop_
_entity.id
_entity.type
_entity.pdbx_description
1 polymer ?
#
loop_
_entity_poly.entity_id
_entity_poly.type
_entity_poly.pdbx_seq_one_letter_code
_entity_poly.pdbx_strand_id
1 'polypeptide(L)'
;MNNDLNKDQKIKLKKLFEKKDYSGFEQEVEKLGKIENLPAYLIMGYAGSKTLNPNSKKNDYLKSTILFEQIYSKNKSNLEALYNLIISSLKAETSMYVLKHLYERYEKNKEDLKVIEGLARIHFLLGNMDKSVQFFKKLVDLNPPSIIDGGRLTYLASMNYPSGINQSDYFSECTKLGESFDKNSNFKDFEKKTLNNKKIKLGFLSGDLRDHSVNFFLKDLISKIDKKKFTIFAFSNLELSRHHKIITSYYKKNFDEWYDVIDQTDEELVNLIRSLELDILIDLNGFTFGNRVNVFAARSANIQISWCGYNNSLGIKNMDYLIADQNLIKKEEENLYKEEILYLPDIWNAMAKPENLPEVNKLPFNDNEIFRYGSFNSFKKISNETIKAWSTILKKSNSELYLKNSGGYNKEVYENLANKFQNEGVDIKRIIFLNKTKSDEFMKDYYKIDLALDTFPYTGVTTSFQSYLMGVPVLTLKGFNMNSRCGESINKNLGLDEFIARDINEYINKAIMFQDRKKLSNLRVSLREKVINSPLFDTDKFTKNFSNILIKLI
;
A
#
# COMPACT_ATOMS: atom_id res chain seq x y z
N MET A 1 -10.85 49.20 -6.33
CA MET A 1 -10.84 49.40 -4.87
C MET A 1 -9.53 48.80 -4.36
N ASN A 2 -8.65 49.63 -3.79
CA ASN A 2 -7.39 49.19 -3.20
C ASN A 2 -7.67 48.34 -1.94
N ASN A 3 -7.60 47.01 -2.08
CA ASN A 3 -7.76 46.07 -0.97
C ASN A 3 -6.39 45.87 -0.25
N ASP A 4 -5.66 46.93 -0.02
CA ASP A 4 -4.46 46.86 0.80
C ASP A 4 -4.84 46.79 2.28
N LEU A 5 -4.46 45.66 2.91
CA LEU A 5 -4.63 45.49 4.34
C LEU A 5 -3.96 46.60 5.13
N ASN A 6 -4.63 47.11 6.16
CA ASN A 6 -4.00 48.00 7.13
C ASN A 6 -2.96 47.21 7.96
N LYS A 7 -2.12 47.96 8.68
CA LYS A 7 -0.99 47.41 9.46
C LYS A 7 -1.45 46.38 10.51
N ASP A 8 -2.58 46.64 11.17
CA ASP A 8 -3.11 45.77 12.24
C ASP A 8 -3.69 44.46 11.67
N GLN A 9 -4.36 44.52 10.51
CA GLN A 9 -4.83 43.32 9.81
C GLN A 9 -3.66 42.43 9.37
N LYS A 10 -2.58 43.00 8.82
CA LYS A 10 -1.37 42.25 8.44
C LYS A 10 -0.72 41.57 9.65
N ILE A 11 -0.60 42.28 10.78
CA ILE A 11 -0.05 41.73 12.02
C ILE A 11 -0.95 40.58 12.56
N LYS A 12 -2.27 40.78 12.55
CA LYS A 12 -3.23 39.79 13.03
C LYS A 12 -3.14 38.49 12.20
N LEU A 13 -3.19 38.59 10.87
CA LEU A 13 -3.10 37.44 9.98
C LEU A 13 -1.76 36.70 10.14
N LYS A 14 -0.65 37.44 10.21
CA LYS A 14 0.68 36.87 10.43
C LYS A 14 0.73 36.05 11.73
N LYS A 15 0.23 36.61 12.84
CA LYS A 15 0.18 35.93 14.14
C LYS A 15 -0.67 34.65 14.12
N LEU A 16 -1.81 34.65 13.44
CA LEU A 16 -2.66 33.48 13.32
C LEU A 16 -1.95 32.37 12.55
N PHE A 17 -1.31 32.70 11.45
CA PHE A 17 -0.57 31.74 10.63
C PHE A 17 0.65 31.15 11.37
N GLU A 18 1.45 31.99 12.04
CA GLU A 18 2.60 31.56 12.86
C GLU A 18 2.21 30.66 14.03
N LYS A 19 1.03 30.93 14.65
CA LYS A 19 0.46 30.07 15.71
C LYS A 19 -0.20 28.80 15.18
N LYS A 20 -0.21 28.59 13.87
CA LYS A 20 -0.92 27.47 13.20
C LYS A 20 -2.44 27.47 13.45
N ASP A 21 -3.02 28.61 13.82
CA ASP A 21 -4.47 28.79 13.88
C ASP A 21 -5.01 29.06 12.46
N TYR A 22 -5.00 28.00 11.66
CA TYR A 22 -5.41 28.06 10.27
C TYR A 22 -6.90 28.41 10.12
N SER A 23 -7.76 27.90 10.99
CA SER A 23 -9.19 28.20 10.97
C SER A 23 -9.47 29.67 11.28
N GLY A 24 -8.81 30.24 12.28
CA GLY A 24 -8.90 31.66 12.59
C GLY A 24 -8.36 32.54 11.45
N PHE A 25 -7.27 32.13 10.81
CA PHE A 25 -6.73 32.80 9.62
C PHE A 25 -7.73 32.80 8.46
N GLU A 26 -8.33 31.65 8.13
CA GLU A 26 -9.32 31.52 7.07
C GLU A 26 -10.53 32.45 7.29
N GLN A 27 -11.08 32.46 8.51
CA GLN A 27 -12.20 33.34 8.87
C GLN A 27 -11.89 34.83 8.72
N GLU A 28 -10.68 35.24 9.10
CA GLU A 28 -10.27 36.65 8.97
C GLU A 28 -10.08 37.04 7.50
N VAL A 29 -9.54 36.14 6.66
CA VAL A 29 -9.41 36.40 5.22
C VAL A 29 -10.78 36.45 4.53
N GLU A 30 -11.72 35.58 4.90
CA GLU A 30 -13.09 35.56 4.34
C GLU A 30 -13.87 36.86 4.63
N LYS A 31 -13.59 37.54 5.75
CA LYS A 31 -14.19 38.85 6.06
C LYS A 31 -13.74 39.97 5.12
N LEU A 32 -12.63 39.79 4.40
CA LEU A 32 -12.11 40.81 3.47
C LEU A 32 -12.84 40.83 2.12
N GLY A 33 -13.61 39.80 1.80
CA GLY A 33 -14.38 39.70 0.57
C GLY A 33 -14.31 38.33 -0.10
N LYS A 34 -14.77 38.29 -1.35
CA LYS A 34 -14.65 37.05 -2.15
C LYS A 34 -13.20 36.72 -2.41
N ILE A 35 -12.79 35.51 -2.04
CA ILE A 35 -11.39 35.06 -2.06
C ILE A 35 -10.73 35.27 -3.44
N GLU A 36 -11.47 34.95 -4.53
CA GLU A 36 -10.94 35.03 -5.90
C GLU A 36 -10.59 36.47 -6.34
N ASN A 37 -11.11 37.48 -5.62
CA ASN A 37 -10.91 38.89 -5.89
C ASN A 37 -9.86 39.55 -4.99
N LEU A 38 -9.29 38.79 -4.05
CA LEU A 38 -8.25 39.29 -3.15
C LEU A 38 -6.87 39.35 -3.84
N PRO A 39 -5.92 40.12 -3.31
CA PRO A 39 -4.53 40.08 -3.77
C PRO A 39 -3.94 38.68 -3.72
N ALA A 40 -3.07 38.35 -4.69
CA ALA A 40 -2.51 36.99 -4.86
C ALA A 40 -1.87 36.43 -3.58
N TYR A 41 -1.18 37.27 -2.78
CA TYR A 41 -0.55 36.82 -1.53
C TYR A 41 -1.57 36.38 -0.47
N LEU A 42 -2.77 37.00 -0.43
CA LEU A 42 -3.86 36.59 0.47
C LEU A 42 -4.51 35.30 0.00
N ILE A 43 -4.71 35.16 -1.31
CA ILE A 43 -5.24 33.92 -1.90
C ILE A 43 -4.26 32.76 -1.63
N MET A 44 -2.95 33.00 -1.79
CA MET A 44 -1.92 32.00 -1.47
C MET A 44 -1.93 31.62 0.01
N GLY A 45 -2.02 32.60 0.92
CA GLY A 45 -2.13 32.35 2.36
C GLY A 45 -3.36 31.53 2.73
N TYR A 46 -4.52 31.89 2.16
CA TYR A 46 -5.79 31.20 2.38
C TYR A 46 -5.77 29.76 1.83
N ALA A 47 -5.29 29.57 0.62
CA ALA A 47 -5.14 28.25 0.03
C ALA A 47 -4.11 27.39 0.80
N GLY A 48 -3.01 28.03 1.26
CA GLY A 48 -1.99 27.38 2.09
C GLY A 48 -2.54 26.94 3.45
N SER A 49 -3.34 27.79 4.12
CA SER A 49 -3.96 27.41 5.39
C SER A 49 -4.86 26.19 5.25
N LYS A 50 -5.71 26.14 4.21
CA LYS A 50 -6.52 24.96 3.92
C LYS A 50 -5.70 23.70 3.64
N THR A 51 -4.56 23.84 3.00
CA THR A 51 -3.66 22.71 2.73
C THR A 51 -2.95 22.22 3.99
N LEU A 52 -2.62 23.11 4.92
CA LEU A 52 -1.87 22.81 6.15
C LEU A 52 -2.76 22.47 7.34
N ASN A 53 -4.04 22.88 7.33
CA ASN A 53 -4.97 22.65 8.42
C ASN A 53 -5.23 21.13 8.58
N PRO A 54 -4.92 20.52 9.73
CA PRO A 54 -5.12 19.09 9.96
C PRO A 54 -6.60 18.67 9.94
N ASN A 55 -7.53 19.62 10.12
CA ASN A 55 -8.97 19.36 10.09
C ASN A 55 -9.56 19.49 8.67
N SER A 56 -8.77 19.89 7.67
CA SER A 56 -9.21 20.01 6.28
C SER A 56 -9.62 18.68 5.69
N LYS A 57 -10.71 18.72 4.90
CA LYS A 57 -11.26 17.57 4.17
C LYS A 57 -10.86 17.66 2.69
N LYS A 58 -11.13 16.60 1.94
CA LYS A 58 -10.85 16.53 0.50
C LYS A 58 -11.36 17.73 -0.30
N ASN A 59 -12.56 18.22 0.02
CA ASN A 59 -13.14 19.42 -0.64
C ASN A 59 -12.35 20.70 -0.32
N ASP A 60 -11.74 20.83 0.85
CA ASP A 60 -10.91 21.98 1.21
C ASP A 60 -9.62 21.96 0.43
N TYR A 61 -9.00 20.76 0.29
CA TYR A 61 -7.84 20.57 -0.56
C TYR A 61 -8.15 20.86 -2.04
N LEU A 62 -9.33 20.48 -2.54
CA LEU A 62 -9.74 20.80 -3.91
C LEU A 62 -9.90 22.32 -4.12
N LYS A 63 -10.51 23.03 -3.17
CA LYS A 63 -10.58 24.51 -3.21
C LYS A 63 -9.20 25.14 -3.25
N SER A 64 -8.30 24.66 -2.38
CA SER A 64 -6.91 25.09 -2.36
C SER A 64 -6.21 24.87 -3.70
N THR A 65 -6.40 23.70 -4.30
CA THR A 65 -5.86 23.33 -5.62
C THR A 65 -6.33 24.29 -6.70
N ILE A 66 -7.62 24.59 -6.78
CA ILE A 66 -8.19 25.53 -7.76
C ILE A 66 -7.59 26.94 -7.60
N LEU A 67 -7.45 27.41 -6.36
CA LEU A 67 -6.87 28.72 -6.10
C LEU A 67 -5.38 28.81 -6.48
N PHE A 68 -4.58 27.82 -6.17
CA PHE A 68 -3.17 27.75 -6.59
C PHE A 68 -3.03 27.66 -8.11
N GLU A 69 -3.91 26.87 -8.77
CA GLU A 69 -3.95 26.78 -10.22
C GLU A 69 -4.24 28.14 -10.87
N GLN A 70 -5.22 28.88 -10.37
CA GLN A 70 -5.56 30.21 -10.87
C GLN A 70 -4.40 31.21 -10.72
N ILE A 71 -3.67 31.18 -9.59
CA ILE A 71 -2.51 32.03 -9.37
C ILE A 71 -1.37 31.66 -10.34
N TYR A 72 -1.05 30.36 -10.43
CA TYR A 72 0.00 29.88 -11.32
C TYR A 72 -0.32 30.13 -12.80
N SER A 73 -1.57 29.94 -13.21
CA SER A 73 -1.99 30.20 -14.59
C SER A 73 -1.88 31.67 -14.99
N LYS A 74 -2.12 32.60 -14.06
CA LYS A 74 -1.92 34.06 -14.27
C LYS A 74 -0.44 34.45 -14.28
N ASN A 75 0.40 33.76 -13.51
CA ASN A 75 1.83 34.03 -13.43
C ASN A 75 2.64 32.74 -13.39
N LYS A 76 3.06 32.26 -14.55
CA LYS A 76 3.84 31.00 -14.72
C LYS A 76 5.25 31.04 -14.13
N SER A 77 5.74 32.21 -13.68
CA SER A 77 7.01 32.33 -12.93
C SER A 77 6.86 32.12 -11.42
N ASN A 78 5.63 32.08 -10.90
CA ASN A 78 5.35 31.84 -9.50
C ASN A 78 5.50 30.34 -9.15
N LEU A 79 6.75 29.91 -8.91
CA LEU A 79 7.06 28.51 -8.60
C LEU A 79 6.49 28.05 -7.25
N GLU A 80 6.34 28.98 -6.30
CA GLU A 80 5.71 28.67 -5.01
C GLU A 80 4.25 28.23 -5.20
N ALA A 81 3.50 28.94 -6.06
CA ALA A 81 2.14 28.55 -6.41
C ALA A 81 2.09 27.17 -7.10
N LEU A 82 3.05 26.87 -8.00
CA LEU A 82 3.14 25.56 -8.63
C LEU A 82 3.40 24.44 -7.60
N TYR A 83 4.34 24.65 -6.70
CA TYR A 83 4.70 23.62 -5.70
C TYR A 83 3.56 23.36 -4.71
N ASN A 84 2.87 24.42 -4.28
CA ASN A 84 1.68 24.28 -3.45
C ASN A 84 0.50 23.67 -4.22
N LEU A 85 0.38 23.92 -5.53
CA LEU A 85 -0.57 23.26 -6.41
C LEU A 85 -0.32 21.74 -6.47
N ILE A 86 0.94 21.30 -6.53
CA ILE A 86 1.31 19.88 -6.47
C ILE A 86 0.81 19.26 -5.16
N ILE A 87 1.16 19.87 -4.02
CA ILE A 87 0.83 19.35 -2.68
C ILE A 87 -0.69 19.27 -2.49
N SER A 88 -1.41 20.34 -2.81
CA SER A 88 -2.86 20.38 -2.67
C SER A 88 -3.57 19.40 -3.61
N SER A 89 -3.08 19.23 -4.84
CA SER A 89 -3.61 18.24 -5.80
C SER A 89 -3.45 16.81 -5.30
N LEU A 90 -2.31 16.47 -4.72
CA LEU A 90 -2.07 15.15 -4.12
C LEU A 90 -3.02 14.89 -2.94
N LYS A 91 -3.22 15.87 -2.07
CA LYS A 91 -4.18 15.78 -0.95
C LYS A 91 -5.64 15.72 -1.42
N ALA A 92 -5.97 16.43 -2.49
CA ALA A 92 -7.28 16.38 -3.14
C ALA A 92 -7.49 15.11 -3.98
N GLU A 93 -6.44 14.32 -4.19
CA GLU A 93 -6.41 13.15 -5.07
C GLU A 93 -6.90 13.46 -6.50
N THR A 94 -6.39 14.53 -7.09
CA THR A 94 -6.70 14.97 -8.46
C THR A 94 -5.45 15.31 -9.24
N SER A 95 -5.45 15.05 -10.53
CA SER A 95 -4.40 15.45 -11.47
C SER A 95 -4.83 16.57 -12.41
N MET A 96 -6.14 16.82 -12.50
CA MET A 96 -6.78 17.67 -13.51
C MET A 96 -6.16 19.07 -13.59
N TYR A 97 -5.85 19.66 -12.45
CA TYR A 97 -5.37 21.04 -12.36
C TYR A 97 -3.85 21.17 -12.45
N VAL A 98 -3.09 20.11 -12.28
CA VAL A 98 -1.63 20.19 -12.12
C VAL A 98 -0.84 19.51 -13.24
N LEU A 99 -1.34 18.42 -13.81
CA LEU A 99 -0.55 17.55 -14.68
C LEU A 99 -0.03 18.29 -15.93
N LYS A 100 -0.87 19.12 -16.58
CA LYS A 100 -0.46 19.93 -17.74
C LYS A 100 0.67 20.89 -17.37
N HIS A 101 0.56 21.58 -16.24
CA HIS A 101 1.57 22.55 -15.79
C HIS A 101 2.89 21.89 -15.42
N LEU A 102 2.82 20.68 -14.84
CA LEU A 102 4.03 19.90 -14.54
C LEU A 102 4.78 19.52 -15.82
N TYR A 103 4.08 19.05 -16.88
CA TYR A 103 4.73 18.73 -18.14
C TYR A 103 5.27 19.99 -18.85
N GLU A 104 4.51 21.10 -18.90
CA GLU A 104 4.96 22.37 -19.44
C GLU A 104 6.25 22.88 -18.74
N ARG A 105 6.34 22.68 -17.43
CA ARG A 105 7.53 23.07 -16.66
C ARG A 105 8.69 22.08 -16.83
N TYR A 106 8.38 20.79 -16.87
CA TYR A 106 9.37 19.73 -17.08
C TYR A 106 10.09 19.89 -18.44
N GLU A 107 9.37 20.27 -19.50
CA GLU A 107 10.00 20.53 -20.80
C GLU A 107 10.95 21.74 -20.77
N LYS A 108 10.71 22.71 -19.90
CA LYS A 108 11.62 23.87 -19.73
C LYS A 108 12.82 23.57 -18.84
N ASN A 109 12.65 22.73 -17.83
CA ASN A 109 13.71 22.32 -16.92
C ASN A 109 13.49 20.87 -16.49
N LYS A 110 14.24 19.95 -17.13
CA LYS A 110 14.15 18.50 -16.89
C LYS A 110 14.83 18.03 -15.60
N GLU A 111 15.44 18.96 -14.85
CA GLU A 111 16.15 18.70 -13.58
C GLU A 111 15.46 19.35 -12.37
N ASP A 112 14.30 19.98 -12.54
CA ASP A 112 13.51 20.53 -11.43
C ASP A 112 12.97 19.39 -10.56
N LEU A 113 13.65 19.14 -9.42
CA LEU A 113 13.37 18.00 -8.53
C LEU A 113 11.93 18.00 -8.02
N LYS A 114 11.35 19.17 -7.72
CA LYS A 114 9.96 19.26 -7.23
C LYS A 114 8.94 18.92 -8.33
N VAL A 115 9.23 19.30 -9.57
CA VAL A 115 8.41 18.97 -10.72
C VAL A 115 8.49 17.46 -11.04
N ILE A 116 9.69 16.89 -11.00
CA ILE A 116 9.93 15.46 -11.21
C ILE A 116 9.19 14.65 -10.12
N GLU A 117 9.33 15.03 -8.86
CA GLU A 117 8.62 14.40 -7.74
C GLU A 117 7.09 14.53 -7.91
N GLY A 118 6.62 15.72 -8.30
CA GLY A 118 5.21 15.97 -8.59
C GLY A 118 4.68 15.04 -9.68
N LEU A 119 5.39 14.90 -10.81
CA LEU A 119 5.03 13.96 -11.89
C LEU A 119 5.03 12.51 -11.39
N ALA A 120 6.05 12.09 -10.65
CA ALA A 120 6.13 10.74 -10.10
C ALA A 120 4.92 10.40 -9.22
N ARG A 121 4.59 11.29 -8.28
CA ARG A 121 3.47 11.09 -7.33
C ARG A 121 2.10 11.18 -8.00
N ILE A 122 1.90 12.08 -8.95
CA ILE A 122 0.63 12.18 -9.71
C ILE A 122 0.43 10.93 -10.57
N HIS A 123 1.47 10.43 -11.25
CA HIS A 123 1.34 9.18 -11.99
C HIS A 123 1.11 7.98 -11.07
N PHE A 124 1.70 7.96 -9.87
CA PHE A 124 1.40 6.97 -8.84
C PHE A 124 -0.08 7.01 -8.40
N LEU A 125 -0.63 8.21 -8.20
CA LEU A 125 -2.04 8.42 -7.88
C LEU A 125 -2.95 7.85 -8.98
N LEU A 126 -2.64 8.13 -10.24
CA LEU A 126 -3.43 7.70 -11.41
C LEU A 126 -3.28 6.21 -11.75
N GLY A 127 -2.39 5.47 -11.07
CA GLY A 127 -2.08 4.07 -11.42
C GLY A 127 -1.25 3.92 -12.70
N ASN A 128 -0.54 4.96 -13.14
CA ASN A 128 0.39 4.91 -14.26
C ASN A 128 1.79 4.54 -13.76
N MET A 129 1.93 3.28 -13.30
CA MET A 129 3.09 2.86 -12.51
C MET A 129 4.41 2.92 -13.30
N ASP A 130 4.44 2.59 -14.60
CA ASP A 130 5.65 2.71 -15.43
C ASP A 130 6.19 4.14 -15.44
N LYS A 131 5.32 5.14 -15.69
CA LYS A 131 5.70 6.55 -15.65
C LYS A 131 6.11 7.01 -14.26
N SER A 132 5.38 6.56 -13.24
CA SER A 132 5.70 6.87 -11.85
C SER A 132 7.11 6.41 -11.50
N VAL A 133 7.44 5.14 -11.77
CA VAL A 133 8.77 4.56 -11.53
C VAL A 133 9.85 5.29 -12.32
N GLN A 134 9.59 5.60 -13.60
CA GLN A 134 10.53 6.36 -14.44
C GLN A 134 10.87 7.73 -13.83
N PHE A 135 9.89 8.48 -13.37
CA PHE A 135 10.12 9.79 -12.75
C PHE A 135 10.77 9.67 -11.35
N PHE A 136 10.37 8.68 -10.55
CA PHE A 136 11.05 8.41 -9.28
C PHE A 136 12.50 8.00 -9.48
N LYS A 137 12.79 7.14 -10.47
CA LYS A 137 14.18 6.77 -10.82
C LYS A 137 15.00 8.01 -11.17
N LYS A 138 14.46 8.89 -12.03
CA LYS A 138 15.12 10.15 -12.38
C LYS A 138 15.34 11.05 -11.17
N LEU A 139 14.36 11.13 -10.25
CA LEU A 139 14.50 11.89 -9.01
C LEU A 139 15.66 11.35 -8.15
N VAL A 140 15.75 10.03 -8.02
CA VAL A 140 16.81 9.36 -7.25
C VAL A 140 18.17 9.56 -7.90
N ASP A 141 18.27 9.48 -9.22
CA ASP A 141 19.52 9.65 -9.97
C ASP A 141 20.07 11.09 -9.86
N LEU A 142 19.18 12.10 -9.81
CA LEU A 142 19.54 13.52 -9.67
C LEU A 142 19.82 13.94 -8.22
N ASN A 143 19.26 13.25 -7.25
CA ASN A 143 19.37 13.58 -5.84
C ASN A 143 20.30 12.59 -5.14
N PRO A 144 21.50 13.03 -4.68
CA PRO A 144 22.51 12.11 -4.15
C PRO A 144 22.01 11.35 -2.91
N PRO A 145 22.63 10.18 -2.60
CA PRO A 145 22.19 9.26 -1.53
C PRO A 145 22.19 9.83 -0.10
N SER A 146 22.70 11.04 0.11
CA SER A 146 22.82 11.67 1.43
C SER A 146 21.49 12.03 2.11
N ILE A 147 20.37 12.02 1.36
CA ILE A 147 19.03 12.34 1.88
C ILE A 147 18.10 11.17 1.63
N ILE A 148 17.79 10.46 2.71
CA ILE A 148 16.73 9.45 2.70
C ILE A 148 15.42 10.20 2.85
N ASP A 149 14.72 10.37 1.76
CA ASP A 149 13.43 11.03 1.72
C ASP A 149 12.31 10.03 1.34
N GLY A 150 11.07 10.43 1.59
CA GLY A 150 9.92 9.61 1.23
C GLY A 150 9.81 9.31 -0.29
N GLY A 151 10.54 10.05 -1.13
CA GLY A 151 10.61 9.82 -2.57
C GLY A 151 11.35 8.51 -2.91
N ARG A 152 12.48 8.24 -2.25
CA ARG A 152 13.26 7.01 -2.46
C ARG A 152 12.53 5.77 -1.97
N LEU A 153 11.92 5.85 -0.77
CA LEU A 153 11.10 4.77 -0.23
C LEU A 153 9.91 4.47 -1.15
N THR A 154 9.26 5.53 -1.65
CA THR A 154 8.15 5.38 -2.62
C THR A 154 8.64 4.81 -3.95
N TYR A 155 9.85 5.17 -4.41
CA TYR A 155 10.47 4.58 -5.59
C TYR A 155 10.58 3.06 -5.47
N LEU A 156 11.23 2.57 -4.40
CA LEU A 156 11.39 1.13 -4.17
C LEU A 156 10.04 0.42 -4.02
N ALA A 157 9.10 0.99 -3.26
CA ALA A 157 7.76 0.43 -3.15
C ALA A 157 7.09 0.34 -4.54
N SER A 158 7.25 1.36 -5.39
CA SER A 158 6.63 1.41 -6.70
C SER A 158 7.26 0.46 -7.73
N MET A 159 8.52 0.06 -7.56
CA MET A 159 9.18 -0.91 -8.45
C MET A 159 8.52 -2.30 -8.48
N ASN A 160 7.70 -2.64 -7.49
CA ASN A 160 6.97 -3.91 -7.48
C ASN A 160 5.78 -3.97 -8.44
N TYR A 161 5.38 -2.85 -9.07
CA TYR A 161 4.18 -2.79 -9.90
C TYR A 161 4.40 -2.99 -11.41
N PRO A 162 5.45 -2.42 -12.05
CA PRO A 162 5.69 -2.60 -13.48
C PRO A 162 6.22 -3.99 -13.82
N SER A 163 5.81 -4.50 -14.97
CA SER A 163 6.22 -5.84 -15.45
C SER A 163 7.68 -5.91 -15.93
N GLY A 164 8.28 -4.78 -16.27
CA GLY A 164 9.64 -4.72 -16.82
C GLY A 164 10.78 -4.73 -15.79
N ILE A 165 10.46 -4.85 -14.48
CA ILE A 165 11.45 -4.83 -13.39
C ILE A 165 11.57 -6.23 -12.80
N ASN A 166 12.77 -6.81 -12.86
CA ASN A 166 13.07 -8.11 -12.26
C ASN A 166 13.60 -7.97 -10.82
N GLN A 167 13.77 -9.10 -10.12
CA GLN A 167 14.23 -9.09 -8.73
C GLN A 167 15.67 -8.59 -8.59
N SER A 168 16.55 -8.84 -9.57
CA SER A 168 17.93 -8.36 -9.53
C SER A 168 18.01 -6.83 -9.63
N ASP A 169 17.19 -6.22 -10.49
CA ASP A 169 17.09 -4.75 -10.60
C ASP A 169 16.59 -4.15 -9.28
N TYR A 170 15.53 -4.74 -8.73
CA TYR A 170 15.01 -4.32 -7.42
C TYR A 170 16.07 -4.45 -6.32
N PHE A 171 16.74 -5.60 -6.24
CA PHE A 171 17.77 -5.88 -5.23
C PHE A 171 18.94 -4.89 -5.31
N SER A 172 19.39 -4.57 -6.53
CA SER A 172 20.41 -3.55 -6.75
C SER A 172 20.01 -2.19 -6.18
N GLU A 173 18.80 -1.72 -6.47
CA GLU A 173 18.33 -0.41 -6.00
C GLU A 173 18.06 -0.39 -4.48
N CYS A 174 17.48 -1.44 -3.91
CA CYS A 174 17.23 -1.49 -2.47
C CYS A 174 18.53 -1.61 -1.66
N THR A 175 19.54 -2.29 -2.18
CA THR A 175 20.86 -2.37 -1.54
C THR A 175 21.56 -1.01 -1.50
N LYS A 176 21.53 -0.25 -2.62
CA LYS A 176 22.04 1.14 -2.65
C LYS A 176 21.36 2.04 -1.60
N LEU A 177 20.05 1.87 -1.43
CA LEU A 177 19.33 2.60 -0.40
C LEU A 177 19.78 2.16 1.00
N GLY A 178 19.87 0.85 1.26
CA GLY A 178 20.35 0.29 2.53
C GLY A 178 21.72 0.84 2.93
N GLU A 179 22.67 0.90 1.99
CA GLU A 179 23.98 1.50 2.21
C GLU A 179 23.91 3.00 2.57
N SER A 180 22.90 3.71 2.06
CA SER A 180 22.73 5.12 2.41
C SER A 180 22.22 5.32 3.86
N PHE A 181 21.44 4.39 4.38
CA PHE A 181 21.06 4.38 5.81
C PHE A 181 22.28 4.15 6.70
N ASP A 182 23.12 3.19 6.35
CA ASP A 182 24.34 2.88 7.12
C ASP A 182 25.30 4.09 7.20
N LYS A 183 25.46 4.85 6.10
CA LYS A 183 26.33 6.02 6.02
C LYS A 183 25.81 7.25 6.77
N ASN A 184 24.48 7.39 6.87
CA ASN A 184 23.82 8.55 7.46
C ASN A 184 23.32 8.30 8.89
N SER A 185 23.65 7.15 9.49
CA SER A 185 23.24 6.82 10.84
C SER A 185 24.03 7.62 11.87
N ASN A 186 23.36 8.55 12.56
CA ASN A 186 23.90 9.27 13.72
C ASN A 186 23.67 8.51 15.04
N PHE A 187 23.16 7.27 14.96
CA PHE A 187 22.85 6.47 16.15
C PHE A 187 24.11 5.82 16.72
N LYS A 188 24.19 5.77 18.06
CA LYS A 188 25.23 4.99 18.74
C LYS A 188 25.15 3.50 18.34
N ASP A 189 26.29 2.85 18.26
CA ASP A 189 26.36 1.43 18.01
C ASP A 189 25.48 0.65 18.98
N PHE A 190 24.83 -0.39 18.47
CA PHE A 190 24.02 -1.30 19.26
C PHE A 190 24.84 -2.51 19.66
N GLU A 191 25.00 -2.70 20.96
CA GLU A 191 25.61 -3.92 21.50
C GLU A 191 24.54 -5.00 21.66
N LYS A 192 24.68 -6.10 20.91
CA LYS A 192 23.81 -7.28 21.08
C LYS A 192 23.99 -7.83 22.47
N LYS A 193 22.89 -8.01 23.18
CA LYS A 193 22.88 -8.56 24.54
C LYS A 193 22.73 -10.07 24.51
N THR A 194 23.29 -10.75 25.53
CA THR A 194 23.05 -12.18 25.72
C THR A 194 21.56 -12.41 26.03
N LEU A 195 20.95 -13.29 25.26
CA LEU A 195 19.52 -13.60 25.37
C LEU A 195 19.30 -14.61 26.53
N ASN A 196 19.05 -14.10 27.73
CA ASN A 196 18.85 -14.91 28.94
C ASN A 196 17.47 -14.70 29.56
N ASN A 197 16.51 -14.20 28.81
CA ASN A 197 15.18 -13.89 29.29
C ASN A 197 14.37 -15.18 29.55
N LYS A 198 13.63 -15.22 30.67
CA LYS A 198 12.64 -16.30 30.92
C LYS A 198 11.52 -16.34 29.86
N LYS A 199 11.22 -15.19 29.26
CA LYS A 199 10.28 -15.03 28.16
C LYS A 199 10.92 -14.17 27.08
N ILE A 200 10.68 -14.50 25.81
CA ILE A 200 11.12 -13.72 24.66
C ILE A 200 10.35 -12.41 24.59
N LYS A 201 11.06 -11.29 24.61
CA LYS A 201 10.50 -9.95 24.43
C LYS A 201 10.35 -9.67 22.93
N LEU A 202 9.12 -9.75 22.43
CA LEU A 202 8.78 -9.65 21.02
C LEU A 202 8.04 -8.33 20.72
N GLY A 203 8.67 -7.42 19.97
CA GLY A 203 8.08 -6.14 19.57
C GLY A 203 7.51 -6.19 18.14
N PHE A 204 6.44 -5.44 17.90
CA PHE A 204 5.84 -5.21 16.59
C PHE A 204 5.73 -3.70 16.35
N LEU A 205 6.37 -3.20 15.30
CA LEU A 205 6.31 -1.80 14.91
C LEU A 205 5.47 -1.64 13.63
N SER A 206 4.41 -0.82 13.69
CA SER A 206 3.51 -0.63 12.57
C SER A 206 2.73 0.68 12.57
N GLY A 207 2.55 1.26 11.37
CA GLY A 207 1.53 2.29 11.09
C GLY A 207 0.15 1.72 10.73
N ASP A 208 -0.04 0.40 10.79
CA ASP A 208 -1.24 -0.29 10.30
C ASP A 208 -1.95 -1.16 11.35
N LEU A 209 -1.74 -0.87 12.65
CA LEU A 209 -2.49 -1.49 13.76
C LEU A 209 -3.92 -0.92 13.84
N ARG A 210 -4.65 -1.00 12.74
CA ARG A 210 -5.97 -0.41 12.48
C ARG A 210 -6.78 -1.32 11.54
N ASP A 211 -7.90 -0.83 11.03
CA ASP A 211 -8.62 -1.49 9.93
C ASP A 211 -7.79 -1.41 8.65
N HIS A 212 -6.99 -2.43 8.45
CA HIS A 212 -6.03 -2.58 7.35
C HIS A 212 -5.82 -4.06 7.02
N SER A 213 -5.26 -4.34 5.83
CA SER A 213 -4.97 -5.71 5.38
C SER A 213 -4.09 -6.50 6.36
N VAL A 214 -3.13 -5.86 7.01
CA VAL A 214 -2.26 -6.48 8.04
C VAL A 214 -3.06 -7.05 9.20
N ASN A 215 -4.17 -6.39 9.58
CA ASN A 215 -5.01 -6.84 10.68
C ASN A 215 -5.58 -8.26 10.47
N PHE A 216 -5.90 -8.63 9.23
CA PHE A 216 -6.44 -9.97 8.95
C PHE A 216 -5.46 -11.10 9.27
N PHE A 217 -4.14 -10.83 9.20
CA PHE A 217 -3.09 -11.81 9.44
C PHE A 217 -2.51 -11.73 10.85
N LEU A 218 -2.49 -10.53 11.44
CA LEU A 218 -1.90 -10.28 12.74
C LEU A 218 -2.84 -10.61 13.90
N LYS A 219 -4.16 -10.38 13.74
CA LYS A 219 -5.17 -10.45 14.82
C LYS A 219 -5.10 -11.76 15.61
N ASP A 220 -5.16 -12.90 14.93
CA ASP A 220 -5.16 -14.20 15.58
C ASP A 220 -3.78 -14.57 16.15
N LEU A 221 -2.70 -14.23 15.45
CA LEU A 221 -1.35 -14.45 15.96
C LEU A 221 -1.16 -13.80 17.33
N ILE A 222 -1.52 -12.52 17.48
CA ILE A 222 -1.35 -11.78 18.74
C ILE A 222 -2.21 -12.35 19.87
N SER A 223 -3.42 -12.84 19.56
CA SER A 223 -4.32 -13.40 20.58
C SER A 223 -3.97 -14.83 20.98
N LYS A 224 -3.32 -15.59 20.07
CA LYS A 224 -3.03 -17.03 20.25
C LYS A 224 -1.59 -17.32 20.66
N ILE A 225 -0.68 -16.34 20.55
CA ILE A 225 0.72 -16.52 20.91
C ILE A 225 0.86 -16.90 22.40
N ASP A 226 1.73 -17.86 22.71
CA ASP A 226 1.92 -18.39 24.07
C ASP A 226 2.55 -17.35 25.00
N LYS A 227 1.73 -16.71 25.84
CA LYS A 227 2.15 -15.71 26.83
C LYS A 227 3.07 -16.26 27.93
N LYS A 228 3.23 -17.58 28.04
CA LYS A 228 4.24 -18.17 28.93
C LYS A 228 5.64 -18.07 28.34
N LYS A 229 5.75 -18.06 27.00
CA LYS A 229 7.00 -17.99 26.26
C LYS A 229 7.34 -16.59 25.75
N PHE A 230 6.33 -15.75 25.51
CA PHE A 230 6.49 -14.42 24.92
C PHE A 230 5.89 -13.33 25.80
N THR A 231 6.55 -12.18 25.86
CA THR A 231 5.99 -10.90 26.24
C THR A 231 5.94 -10.04 24.99
N ILE A 232 4.76 -9.59 24.58
CA ILE A 232 4.58 -8.89 23.30
C ILE A 232 4.33 -7.41 23.46
N PHE A 233 5.03 -6.62 22.67
CA PHE A 233 5.04 -5.16 22.67
C PHE A 233 4.52 -4.63 21.36
N ALA A 234 3.64 -3.63 21.38
CA ALA A 234 3.20 -2.90 20.21
C ALA A 234 3.76 -1.48 20.18
N PHE A 235 4.34 -1.09 19.06
CA PHE A 235 4.73 0.29 18.74
C PHE A 235 3.83 0.79 17.62
N SER A 236 2.79 1.54 17.99
CA SER A 236 1.79 2.02 17.03
C SER A 236 2.21 3.37 16.45
N ASN A 237 2.64 3.37 15.19
CA ASN A 237 2.98 4.57 14.44
C ASN A 237 1.76 5.11 13.65
N LEU A 238 0.63 5.25 14.33
CA LEU A 238 -0.66 5.58 13.75
C LEU A 238 -1.25 6.85 14.35
N GLU A 239 -1.61 7.81 13.50
CA GLU A 239 -2.34 9.02 13.91
C GLU A 239 -3.63 8.65 14.67
N LEU A 240 -3.91 9.32 15.78
CA LEU A 240 -5.08 9.06 16.62
C LEU A 240 -6.40 9.17 15.84
N SER A 241 -6.47 10.06 14.86
CA SER A 241 -7.62 10.24 13.96
C SER A 241 -7.91 9.00 13.09
N ARG A 242 -6.95 8.11 12.89
CA ARG A 242 -7.04 6.88 12.09
C ARG A 242 -7.29 5.63 12.92
N HIS A 243 -7.36 5.74 14.26
CA HIS A 243 -7.66 4.63 15.14
C HIS A 243 -9.10 4.14 14.91
N HIS A 244 -9.24 2.86 14.61
CA HIS A 244 -10.55 2.20 14.59
C HIS A 244 -10.88 1.70 15.99
N LYS A 245 -11.87 2.30 16.65
CA LYS A 245 -12.17 2.07 18.08
C LYS A 245 -12.19 0.60 18.50
N ILE A 246 -12.85 -0.26 17.71
CA ILE A 246 -12.98 -1.70 18.02
C ILE A 246 -11.63 -2.42 17.83
N ILE A 247 -10.94 -2.20 16.71
CA ILE A 247 -9.69 -2.91 16.37
C ILE A 247 -8.57 -2.46 17.32
N THR A 248 -8.45 -1.16 17.58
CA THR A 248 -7.44 -0.63 18.50
C THR A 248 -7.66 -1.17 19.91
N SER A 249 -8.93 -1.23 20.40
CA SER A 249 -9.25 -1.82 21.70
C SER A 249 -8.92 -3.31 21.77
N TYR A 250 -9.17 -4.05 20.67
CA TYR A 250 -8.79 -5.46 20.57
C TYR A 250 -7.27 -5.64 20.71
N TYR A 251 -6.47 -4.85 20.01
CA TYR A 251 -5.02 -4.93 20.09
C TYR A 251 -4.51 -4.55 21.49
N LYS A 252 -4.96 -3.42 22.05
CA LYS A 252 -4.57 -2.98 23.40
C LYS A 252 -4.88 -4.01 24.49
N LYS A 253 -5.91 -4.86 24.28
CA LYS A 253 -6.23 -5.97 25.19
C LYS A 253 -5.29 -7.18 25.05
N ASN A 254 -4.78 -7.43 23.84
CA ASN A 254 -4.03 -8.66 23.53
C ASN A 254 -2.51 -8.47 23.55
N PHE A 255 -1.99 -7.24 23.38
CA PHE A 255 -0.59 -6.93 23.65
C PHE A 255 -0.37 -6.79 25.15
N ASP A 256 0.84 -7.17 25.62
CA ASP A 256 1.21 -6.99 27.03
C ASP A 256 1.57 -5.53 27.30
N GLU A 257 2.23 -4.86 26.34
CA GLU A 257 2.63 -3.46 26.38
C GLU A 257 2.25 -2.75 25.08
N TRP A 258 1.78 -1.50 25.17
CA TRP A 258 1.35 -0.69 24.02
C TRP A 258 1.93 0.72 24.09
N TYR A 259 2.61 1.13 23.02
CA TYR A 259 3.21 2.46 22.87
C TYR A 259 2.66 3.14 21.61
N ASP A 260 2.02 4.30 21.77
CA ASP A 260 1.67 5.18 20.66
C ASP A 260 2.90 6.07 20.36
N VAL A 261 3.51 5.90 19.17
CA VAL A 261 4.84 6.45 18.87
C VAL A 261 4.84 7.42 17.68
N ILE A 262 3.67 7.85 17.22
CA ILE A 262 3.53 8.71 16.04
C ILE A 262 4.23 10.07 16.19
N ASP A 263 4.19 10.63 17.39
CA ASP A 263 4.77 11.94 17.69
C ASP A 263 6.25 11.87 18.09
N GLN A 264 6.84 10.67 18.21
CA GLN A 264 8.25 10.48 18.54
C GLN A 264 9.12 10.59 17.30
N THR A 265 10.27 11.22 17.44
CA THR A 265 11.35 11.17 16.45
C THR A 265 11.91 9.74 16.33
N ASP A 266 12.65 9.45 15.27
CA ASP A 266 13.30 8.13 15.13
C ASP A 266 14.32 7.89 16.25
N GLU A 267 15.02 8.94 16.71
CA GLU A 267 15.97 8.85 17.82
C GLU A 267 15.28 8.50 19.15
N GLU A 268 14.19 9.18 19.48
CA GLU A 268 13.40 8.89 20.69
C GLU A 268 12.87 7.46 20.66
N LEU A 269 12.37 7.02 19.50
CA LEU A 269 11.84 5.66 19.35
C LEU A 269 12.93 4.59 19.43
N VAL A 270 14.10 4.81 18.84
CA VAL A 270 15.26 3.91 18.98
C VAL A 270 15.68 3.79 20.44
N ASN A 271 15.78 4.91 21.16
CA ASN A 271 16.14 4.92 22.58
C ASN A 271 15.08 4.20 23.44
N LEU A 272 13.79 4.41 23.18
CA LEU A 272 12.71 3.69 23.85
C LEU A 272 12.83 2.18 23.63
N ILE A 273 12.91 1.72 22.39
CA ILE A 273 12.97 0.29 22.06
C ILE A 273 14.20 -0.36 22.69
N ARG A 274 15.38 0.30 22.59
CA ARG A 274 16.63 -0.19 23.21
C ARG A 274 16.53 -0.29 24.73
N SER A 275 15.83 0.65 25.38
CA SER A 275 15.65 0.61 26.84
C SER A 275 14.77 -0.54 27.32
N LEU A 276 13.88 -1.05 26.46
CA LEU A 276 13.02 -2.19 26.73
C LEU A 276 13.75 -3.54 26.57
N GLU A 277 14.95 -3.53 25.96
CA GLU A 277 15.78 -4.72 25.74
C GLU A 277 15.02 -5.84 25.02
N LEU A 278 14.46 -5.51 23.85
CA LEU A 278 13.73 -6.48 23.05
C LEU A 278 14.69 -7.55 22.48
N ASP A 279 14.29 -8.80 22.55
CA ASP A 279 14.98 -9.90 21.89
C ASP A 279 14.74 -9.85 20.37
N ILE A 280 13.48 -9.63 19.98
CA ILE A 280 13.06 -9.59 18.57
C ILE A 280 12.19 -8.35 18.33
N LEU A 281 12.43 -7.64 17.23
CA LEU A 281 11.57 -6.57 16.72
C LEU A 281 11.11 -6.91 15.31
N ILE A 282 9.79 -6.91 15.07
CA ILE A 282 9.17 -7.20 13.76
C ILE A 282 8.67 -5.92 13.11
N ASP A 283 9.11 -5.69 11.87
CA ASP A 283 8.59 -4.67 10.97
C ASP A 283 7.36 -5.19 10.22
N LEU A 284 6.26 -4.45 10.29
CA LEU A 284 5.02 -4.77 9.57
C LEU A 284 4.71 -3.81 8.42
N ASN A 285 5.61 -2.90 8.07
CA ASN A 285 5.37 -1.89 7.03
C ASN A 285 6.33 -1.98 5.84
N GLY A 286 7.61 -2.29 6.06
CA GLY A 286 8.62 -2.14 5.02
C GLY A 286 8.64 -0.71 4.49
N PHE A 287 8.53 -0.53 3.17
CA PHE A 287 8.50 0.78 2.53
C PHE A 287 7.08 1.36 2.33
N THR A 288 6.07 0.78 2.95
CA THR A 288 4.70 1.32 2.87
C THR A 288 4.51 2.55 3.76
N PHE A 289 3.37 3.23 3.61
CA PHE A 289 3.06 4.43 4.39
C PHE A 289 3.06 4.14 5.90
N GLY A 290 3.61 5.06 6.68
CA GLY A 290 3.71 4.92 8.14
C GLY A 290 4.88 4.05 8.59
N ASN A 291 5.84 3.74 7.72
CA ASN A 291 7.06 3.01 8.08
C ASN A 291 7.99 3.83 8.98
N ARG A 292 8.86 3.13 9.68
CA ARG A 292 9.92 3.68 10.52
C ARG A 292 11.25 2.95 10.21
N VAL A 293 11.60 2.90 8.93
CA VAL A 293 12.76 2.18 8.41
C VAL A 293 14.07 2.58 9.08
N ASN A 294 14.24 3.86 9.43
CA ASN A 294 15.41 4.37 10.16
C ASN A 294 15.61 3.67 11.52
N VAL A 295 14.53 3.31 12.19
CA VAL A 295 14.58 2.60 13.49
C VAL A 295 15.22 1.22 13.33
N PHE A 296 14.89 0.52 12.23
CA PHE A 296 15.52 -0.77 11.90
C PHE A 296 16.96 -0.60 11.40
N ALA A 297 17.22 0.42 10.59
CA ALA A 297 18.56 0.73 10.13
C ALA A 297 19.52 1.06 11.29
N ALA A 298 19.02 1.74 12.35
CA ALA A 298 19.77 2.02 13.58
C ALA A 298 20.07 0.77 14.42
N ARG A 299 19.46 -0.37 14.14
CA ARG A 299 19.40 -1.58 14.97
C ARG A 299 18.88 -1.31 16.39
N SER A 300 17.62 -1.56 16.59
CA SER A 300 16.93 -1.26 17.85
C SER A 300 16.70 -2.48 18.74
N ALA A 301 16.89 -3.71 18.20
CA ALA A 301 16.74 -4.97 18.93
C ALA A 301 17.83 -5.98 18.52
N ASN A 302 18.01 -7.03 19.32
CA ASN A 302 19.00 -8.08 19.05
C ASN A 302 18.75 -8.74 17.69
N ILE A 303 17.51 -9.05 17.36
CA ILE A 303 17.05 -9.64 16.11
C ILE A 303 15.98 -8.77 15.50
N GLN A 304 16.08 -8.48 14.22
CA GLN A 304 15.11 -7.66 13.48
C GLN A 304 14.59 -8.44 12.27
N ILE A 305 13.26 -8.49 12.11
CA ILE A 305 12.56 -9.33 11.15
C ILE A 305 11.56 -8.50 10.35
N SER A 306 11.53 -8.65 9.03
CA SER A 306 10.47 -8.11 8.17
C SER A 306 9.40 -9.17 7.93
N TRP A 307 8.11 -8.80 8.11
CA TRP A 307 6.98 -9.71 7.90
C TRP A 307 5.69 -8.98 7.53
N CYS A 308 4.88 -9.62 6.70
CA CYS A 308 3.47 -9.34 6.43
C CYS A 308 3.17 -8.11 5.57
N GLY A 309 3.61 -6.89 5.95
CA GLY A 309 3.17 -5.67 5.28
C GLY A 309 3.89 -5.33 3.98
N TYR A 310 5.06 -5.93 3.76
CA TYR A 310 5.88 -5.72 2.58
C TYR A 310 6.56 -7.01 2.13
N ASN A 311 6.28 -7.44 0.89
CA ASN A 311 6.70 -8.75 0.38
C ASN A 311 7.94 -8.64 -0.53
N ASN A 312 9.00 -7.99 -0.05
CA ASN A 312 10.28 -7.92 -0.74
C ASN A 312 11.40 -7.53 0.24
N SER A 313 12.67 -7.60 -0.20
CA SER A 313 13.82 -7.17 0.58
C SER A 313 13.78 -5.67 0.89
N LEU A 314 14.26 -5.27 2.05
CA LEU A 314 14.47 -3.88 2.45
C LEU A 314 15.90 -3.39 2.14
N GLY A 315 16.82 -4.30 1.84
CA GLY A 315 18.21 -3.97 1.53
C GLY A 315 19.02 -3.42 2.73
N ILE A 316 18.45 -3.37 3.93
CA ILE A 316 19.05 -2.79 5.14
C ILE A 316 19.98 -3.82 5.80
N LYS A 317 21.21 -3.42 6.11
CA LYS A 317 22.21 -4.28 6.76
C LYS A 317 21.73 -4.85 8.10
N ASN A 318 20.99 -4.06 8.85
CA ASN A 318 20.54 -4.41 10.20
C ASN A 318 19.16 -5.10 10.23
N MET A 319 18.52 -5.40 9.08
CA MET A 319 17.38 -6.29 9.00
C MET A 319 17.91 -7.72 8.84
N ASP A 320 17.77 -8.55 9.87
CA ASP A 320 18.40 -9.88 9.88
C ASP A 320 17.62 -10.88 9.03
N TYR A 321 16.26 -10.86 9.13
CA TYR A 321 15.44 -11.89 8.53
C TYR A 321 14.22 -11.33 7.78
N LEU A 322 13.78 -12.10 6.77
CA LEU A 322 12.51 -11.94 6.07
C LEU A 322 11.70 -13.24 6.18
N ILE A 323 10.47 -13.18 6.71
CA ILE A 323 9.59 -14.35 6.78
C ILE A 323 8.92 -14.60 5.42
N ALA A 324 9.07 -15.82 4.90
CA ALA A 324 8.49 -16.28 3.65
C ALA A 324 8.03 -17.74 3.75
N ASP A 325 7.60 -18.32 2.63
CA ASP A 325 7.47 -19.76 2.41
C ASP A 325 8.19 -20.18 1.12
N GLN A 326 8.38 -21.49 0.91
CA GLN A 326 9.15 -22.02 -0.22
C GLN A 326 8.51 -21.76 -1.61
N ASN A 327 7.22 -21.39 -1.65
CA ASN A 327 6.56 -21.05 -2.91
C ASN A 327 6.83 -19.57 -3.28
N LEU A 328 7.15 -18.74 -2.30
CA LEU A 328 7.43 -17.30 -2.49
C LEU A 328 8.88 -17.04 -2.89
N ILE A 329 9.81 -17.60 -2.12
CA ILE A 329 11.25 -17.46 -2.36
C ILE A 329 11.85 -18.85 -2.44
N LYS A 330 12.57 -19.13 -3.53
CA LYS A 330 13.25 -20.39 -3.72
C LYS A 330 14.66 -20.32 -3.16
N LYS A 331 15.20 -21.47 -2.72
CA LYS A 331 16.55 -21.55 -2.15
C LYS A 331 17.61 -20.92 -3.04
N GLU A 332 17.56 -21.18 -4.33
CA GLU A 332 18.49 -20.65 -5.33
C GLU A 332 18.39 -19.13 -5.55
N GLU A 333 17.34 -18.47 -5.02
CA GLU A 333 17.08 -17.04 -5.17
C GLU A 333 17.37 -16.23 -3.89
N GLU A 334 17.76 -16.88 -2.79
CA GLU A 334 18.03 -16.20 -1.50
C GLU A 334 19.08 -15.09 -1.63
N ASN A 335 20.06 -15.26 -2.53
CA ASN A 335 21.07 -14.25 -2.81
C ASN A 335 20.57 -12.95 -3.44
N LEU A 336 19.29 -12.91 -3.84
CA LEU A 336 18.59 -11.70 -4.33
C LEU A 336 17.81 -10.97 -3.23
N TYR A 337 18.05 -11.34 -1.97
CA TYR A 337 17.49 -10.71 -0.77
C TYR A 337 18.65 -10.38 0.19
N LYS A 338 18.55 -9.27 0.90
CA LYS A 338 19.58 -8.86 1.86
C LYS A 338 19.44 -9.61 3.17
N GLU A 339 18.21 -9.89 3.55
CA GLU A 339 17.82 -10.60 4.75
C GLU A 339 18.00 -12.12 4.55
N GLU A 340 18.34 -12.84 5.61
CA GLU A 340 18.24 -14.30 5.64
C GLU A 340 16.74 -14.70 5.63
N ILE A 341 16.39 -15.76 4.88
CA ILE A 341 14.99 -16.15 4.71
C ILE A 341 14.56 -17.15 5.79
N LEU A 342 13.56 -16.76 6.59
CA LEU A 342 12.89 -17.65 7.53
C LEU A 342 11.68 -18.31 6.87
N TYR A 343 11.82 -19.58 6.52
CA TYR A 343 10.75 -20.32 5.86
C TYR A 343 9.74 -20.87 6.86
N LEU A 344 8.48 -20.43 6.73
CA LEU A 344 7.35 -21.12 7.33
C LEU A 344 7.04 -22.40 6.51
N PRO A 345 6.61 -23.49 7.17
CA PRO A 345 6.46 -24.78 6.49
C PRO A 345 5.30 -24.84 5.48
N ASP A 346 4.28 -24.02 5.66
CA ASP A 346 3.09 -24.00 4.77
C ASP A 346 3.01 -22.64 4.03
N ILE A 347 2.35 -21.66 4.62
CA ILE A 347 2.11 -20.32 4.04
C ILE A 347 2.70 -19.23 4.93
N TRP A 348 3.17 -18.14 4.32
CA TRP A 348 3.79 -17.01 5.05
C TRP A 348 2.81 -16.17 5.87
N ASN A 349 1.52 -16.25 5.55
CA ASN A 349 0.43 -15.54 6.23
C ASN A 349 -0.80 -16.44 6.35
N ALA A 350 -1.36 -16.59 7.54
CA ALA A 350 -2.67 -17.18 7.75
C ALA A 350 -3.68 -16.11 8.18
N MET A 351 -4.88 -16.15 7.59
CA MET A 351 -5.92 -15.15 7.84
C MET A 351 -6.84 -15.59 8.96
N ALA A 352 -7.13 -14.67 9.89
CA ALA A 352 -8.20 -14.85 10.86
C ALA A 352 -9.55 -15.02 10.15
N LYS A 353 -10.28 -16.07 10.48
CA LYS A 353 -11.60 -16.33 9.89
C LYS A 353 -12.58 -15.22 10.28
N PRO A 354 -13.24 -14.56 9.30
CA PRO A 354 -14.27 -13.57 9.62
C PRO A 354 -15.46 -14.21 10.36
N GLU A 355 -15.99 -13.51 11.37
CA GLU A 355 -17.11 -14.01 12.21
C GLU A 355 -18.42 -14.13 11.42
N ASN A 356 -18.68 -13.16 10.54
CA ASN A 356 -19.93 -13.07 9.77
C ASN A 356 -19.65 -13.18 8.27
N LEU A 357 -19.58 -14.43 7.76
CA LEU A 357 -19.43 -14.69 6.33
C LEU A 357 -20.82 -14.86 5.69
N PRO A 358 -21.12 -14.12 4.60
CA PRO A 358 -22.31 -14.39 3.80
C PRO A 358 -22.25 -15.80 3.22
N GLU A 359 -23.40 -16.44 2.99
CA GLU A 359 -23.45 -17.72 2.32
C GLU A 359 -22.86 -17.67 0.91
N VAL A 360 -22.28 -18.77 0.44
CA VAL A 360 -21.80 -18.85 -0.96
C VAL A 360 -23.01 -18.94 -1.88
N ASN A 361 -23.11 -18.02 -2.85
CA ASN A 361 -24.19 -18.06 -3.84
C ASN A 361 -23.91 -19.08 -4.96
N LYS A 362 -24.95 -19.40 -5.73
CA LYS A 362 -24.80 -20.16 -6.98
C LYS A 362 -23.89 -19.40 -7.97
N LEU A 363 -23.30 -20.12 -8.89
CA LEU A 363 -22.48 -19.53 -9.95
C LEU A 363 -23.33 -18.55 -10.79
N PRO A 364 -22.99 -17.27 -10.89
CA PRO A 364 -23.78 -16.28 -11.67
C PRO A 364 -24.00 -16.68 -13.13
N PHE A 365 -23.01 -17.33 -13.73
CA PHE A 365 -23.07 -17.82 -15.12
C PHE A 365 -24.15 -18.90 -15.35
N ASN A 366 -24.66 -19.58 -14.29
CA ASN A 366 -25.76 -20.54 -14.43
C ASN A 366 -27.06 -19.85 -14.86
N ASP A 367 -27.27 -18.62 -14.48
CA ASP A 367 -28.49 -17.85 -14.72
C ASP A 367 -28.31 -16.83 -15.88
N ASN A 368 -27.11 -16.83 -16.54
CA ASN A 368 -26.77 -15.87 -17.58
C ASN A 368 -25.83 -16.49 -18.62
N GLU A 369 -25.89 -16.03 -19.87
CA GLU A 369 -25.00 -16.47 -20.95
C GLU A 369 -23.66 -15.72 -20.97
N ILE A 370 -23.52 -14.66 -20.18
CA ILE A 370 -22.33 -13.82 -20.11
C ILE A 370 -21.49 -14.28 -18.92
N PHE A 371 -20.25 -14.70 -19.18
CA PHE A 371 -19.29 -15.06 -18.14
C PHE A 371 -18.71 -13.81 -17.46
N ARG A 372 -18.58 -13.85 -16.14
CA ARG A 372 -18.19 -12.69 -15.33
C ARG A 372 -16.85 -12.89 -14.65
N TYR A 373 -15.82 -12.30 -15.22
CA TYR A 373 -14.55 -12.18 -14.54
C TYR A 373 -14.59 -11.05 -13.51
N GLY A 374 -13.71 -11.11 -12.51
CA GLY A 374 -13.57 -10.02 -11.55
C GLY A 374 -12.16 -9.81 -11.03
N SER A 375 -11.83 -8.59 -10.63
CA SER A 375 -10.63 -8.28 -9.87
C SER A 375 -10.92 -7.15 -8.90
N PHE A 376 -10.73 -7.43 -7.59
CA PHE A 376 -11.01 -6.47 -6.52
C PHE A 376 -9.71 -5.95 -5.88
N ASN A 377 -8.62 -6.06 -6.61
CA ASN A 377 -7.31 -5.52 -6.25
C ASN A 377 -7.25 -3.98 -6.40
N SER A 378 -6.27 -3.37 -5.73
CA SER A 378 -5.94 -1.97 -6.00
C SER A 378 -5.62 -1.78 -7.48
N PHE A 379 -6.19 -0.75 -8.11
CA PHE A 379 -5.97 -0.45 -9.54
C PHE A 379 -4.52 -0.14 -9.89
N LYS A 380 -3.70 0.24 -8.90
CA LYS A 380 -2.25 0.37 -9.08
C LYS A 380 -1.56 -0.94 -9.45
N LYS A 381 -2.13 -2.09 -9.07
CA LYS A 381 -1.62 -3.42 -9.40
C LYS A 381 -1.94 -3.87 -10.83
N ILE A 382 -2.86 -3.18 -11.51
CA ILE A 382 -3.26 -3.49 -12.89
C ILE A 382 -2.22 -2.91 -13.84
N SER A 383 -1.19 -3.70 -14.15
CA SER A 383 -0.12 -3.33 -15.09
C SER A 383 -0.62 -3.22 -16.53
N ASN A 384 0.18 -2.62 -17.40
CA ASN A 384 -0.16 -2.56 -18.84
C ASN A 384 -0.24 -3.97 -19.46
N GLU A 385 0.59 -4.92 -19.00
CA GLU A 385 0.51 -6.31 -19.44
C GLU A 385 -0.76 -7.01 -18.95
N THR A 386 -1.17 -6.76 -17.69
CA THR A 386 -2.45 -7.23 -17.16
C THR A 386 -3.61 -6.74 -18.02
N ILE A 387 -3.62 -5.45 -18.39
CA ILE A 387 -4.65 -4.87 -19.26
C ILE A 387 -4.69 -5.56 -20.63
N LYS A 388 -3.53 -5.78 -21.26
CA LYS A 388 -3.44 -6.49 -22.56
C LYS A 388 -3.96 -7.92 -22.48
N ALA A 389 -3.59 -8.65 -21.42
CA ALA A 389 -4.07 -10.02 -21.20
C ALA A 389 -5.58 -10.07 -21.00
N TRP A 390 -6.12 -9.22 -20.11
CA TRP A 390 -7.57 -9.16 -19.86
C TRP A 390 -8.35 -8.69 -21.08
N SER A 391 -7.83 -7.71 -21.83
CA SER A 391 -8.42 -7.27 -23.10
C SER A 391 -8.48 -8.40 -24.12
N THR A 392 -7.45 -9.25 -24.17
CA THR A 392 -7.41 -10.41 -25.07
C THR A 392 -8.45 -11.47 -24.65
N ILE A 393 -8.60 -11.74 -23.35
CA ILE A 393 -9.62 -12.64 -22.80
C ILE A 393 -11.02 -12.14 -23.20
N LEU A 394 -11.31 -10.87 -22.96
CA LEU A 394 -12.61 -10.28 -23.28
C LEU A 394 -12.91 -10.33 -24.77
N LYS A 395 -11.93 -10.05 -25.64
CA LYS A 395 -12.12 -10.11 -27.11
C LYS A 395 -12.38 -11.53 -27.63
N LYS A 396 -11.84 -12.55 -26.94
CA LYS A 396 -11.98 -13.97 -27.35
C LYS A 396 -13.19 -14.68 -26.73
N SER A 397 -13.94 -14.03 -25.85
CA SER A 397 -15.04 -14.67 -25.13
C SER A 397 -16.24 -13.74 -24.93
N ASN A 398 -17.44 -14.31 -24.78
CA ASN A 398 -18.63 -13.56 -24.36
C ASN A 398 -18.61 -13.37 -22.84
N SER A 399 -17.90 -12.33 -22.37
CA SER A 399 -17.67 -12.09 -20.96
C SER A 399 -17.61 -10.62 -20.60
N GLU A 400 -17.77 -10.32 -19.33
CA GLU A 400 -17.63 -9.01 -18.71
C GLU A 400 -16.52 -9.07 -17.66
N LEU A 401 -15.92 -7.91 -17.36
CA LEU A 401 -14.91 -7.76 -16.31
C LEU A 401 -15.40 -6.78 -15.24
N TYR A 402 -15.59 -7.30 -14.04
CA TYR A 402 -16.01 -6.53 -12.85
C TYR A 402 -14.78 -6.06 -12.09
N LEU A 403 -14.63 -4.76 -11.93
CA LEU A 403 -13.48 -4.15 -11.28
C LEU A 403 -13.91 -3.36 -10.05
N LYS A 404 -13.21 -3.56 -8.94
CA LYS A 404 -13.38 -2.81 -7.71
C LYS A 404 -12.04 -2.38 -7.14
N ASN A 405 -11.86 -1.06 -6.95
CA ASN A 405 -10.63 -0.53 -6.36
C ASN A 405 -10.67 -0.66 -4.84
N SER A 406 -9.77 -1.43 -4.26
CA SER A 406 -9.62 -1.53 -2.80
C SER A 406 -9.25 -0.20 -2.13
N GLY A 407 -8.60 0.72 -2.87
CA GLY A 407 -8.28 2.09 -2.43
C GLY A 407 -9.46 3.08 -2.44
N GLY A 408 -10.67 2.63 -2.82
CA GLY A 408 -11.85 3.48 -2.93
C GLY A 408 -12.04 4.12 -4.30
N TYR A 409 -13.13 4.91 -4.43
CA TYR A 409 -13.50 5.55 -5.68
C TYR A 409 -12.70 6.84 -5.93
N ASN A 410 -12.09 6.93 -7.10
CA ASN A 410 -11.52 8.15 -7.64
C ASN A 410 -11.83 8.23 -9.14
N LYS A 411 -12.60 9.21 -9.57
CA LYS A 411 -13.11 9.36 -10.93
C LYS A 411 -11.97 9.34 -11.97
N GLU A 412 -10.90 10.10 -11.76
CA GLU A 412 -9.79 10.20 -12.71
C GLU A 412 -9.05 8.85 -12.87
N VAL A 413 -8.90 8.09 -11.77
CA VAL A 413 -8.29 6.76 -11.79
C VAL A 413 -9.14 5.77 -12.58
N TYR A 414 -10.47 5.83 -12.42
CA TYR A 414 -11.41 4.99 -13.16
C TYR A 414 -11.43 5.33 -14.65
N GLU A 415 -11.48 6.63 -14.99
CA GLU A 415 -11.43 7.11 -16.38
C GLU A 415 -10.09 6.75 -17.05
N ASN A 416 -8.98 6.90 -16.34
CA ASN A 416 -7.67 6.51 -16.85
C ASN A 416 -7.60 5.01 -17.16
N LEU A 417 -8.13 4.16 -16.27
CA LEU A 417 -8.17 2.72 -16.50
C LEU A 417 -9.12 2.34 -17.64
N ALA A 418 -10.30 2.96 -17.72
CA ALA A 418 -11.24 2.78 -18.83
C ALA A 418 -10.62 3.11 -20.19
N ASN A 419 -9.92 4.24 -20.27
CA ASN A 419 -9.22 4.66 -21.51
C ASN A 419 -8.13 3.63 -21.93
N LYS A 420 -7.43 3.02 -20.97
CA LYS A 420 -6.45 1.97 -21.28
C LYS A 420 -7.10 0.74 -21.92
N PHE A 421 -8.25 0.29 -21.43
CA PHE A 421 -9.00 -0.82 -22.04
C PHE A 421 -9.56 -0.44 -23.42
N GLN A 422 -10.06 0.77 -23.60
CA GLN A 422 -10.52 1.27 -24.91
C GLN A 422 -9.37 1.30 -25.93
N ASN A 423 -8.19 1.74 -25.52
CA ASN A 423 -6.99 1.74 -26.39
C ASN A 423 -6.56 0.33 -26.81
N GLU A 424 -6.86 -0.69 -25.99
CA GLU A 424 -6.69 -2.11 -26.34
C GLU A 424 -7.87 -2.68 -27.16
N GLY A 425 -8.84 -1.84 -27.56
CA GLY A 425 -9.98 -2.22 -28.41
C GLY A 425 -11.11 -2.97 -27.69
N VAL A 426 -11.25 -2.78 -26.38
CA VAL A 426 -12.35 -3.35 -25.60
C VAL A 426 -13.53 -2.37 -25.55
N ASP A 427 -14.75 -2.84 -25.81
CA ASP A 427 -15.96 -2.05 -25.54
C ASP A 427 -16.07 -1.79 -24.04
N ILE A 428 -16.05 -0.53 -23.65
CA ILE A 428 -16.09 -0.11 -22.24
C ILE A 428 -17.34 -0.58 -21.49
N LYS A 429 -18.44 -0.87 -22.19
CA LYS A 429 -19.64 -1.43 -21.61
C LYS A 429 -19.43 -2.82 -20.98
N ARG A 430 -18.36 -3.49 -21.38
CA ARG A 430 -17.96 -4.80 -20.83
C ARG A 430 -17.06 -4.69 -19.59
N ILE A 431 -16.66 -3.46 -19.20
CA ILE A 431 -15.90 -3.19 -17.98
C ILE A 431 -16.86 -2.59 -16.95
N ILE A 432 -17.19 -3.37 -15.94
CA ILE A 432 -18.17 -2.98 -14.90
C ILE A 432 -17.41 -2.50 -13.65
N PHE A 433 -17.42 -1.22 -13.43
CA PHE A 433 -16.82 -0.65 -12.22
C PHE A 433 -17.79 -0.71 -11.04
N LEU A 434 -17.41 -1.41 -9.99
CA LEU A 434 -18.19 -1.51 -8.76
C LEU A 434 -17.89 -0.33 -7.83
N ASN A 435 -18.94 0.24 -7.26
CA ASN A 435 -18.84 1.31 -6.27
C ASN A 435 -18.29 0.78 -4.93
N LYS A 436 -17.83 1.72 -4.10
CA LYS A 436 -17.47 1.42 -2.72
C LYS A 436 -18.71 0.94 -1.95
N THR A 437 -18.62 -0.24 -1.35
CA THR A 437 -19.62 -0.79 -0.42
C THR A 437 -19.14 -0.63 1.02
N LYS A 438 -20.04 -0.74 1.99
CA LYS A 438 -19.67 -0.84 3.41
C LYS A 438 -18.88 -2.13 3.64
N SER A 439 -18.09 -2.18 4.70
CA SER A 439 -17.20 -3.30 4.98
C SER A 439 -17.95 -4.65 5.16
N ASP A 440 -19.14 -4.61 5.72
CA ASP A 440 -20.02 -5.78 5.91
C ASP A 440 -20.66 -6.30 4.60
N GLU A 441 -20.80 -5.45 3.60
CA GLU A 441 -21.35 -5.80 2.29
C GLU A 441 -20.28 -6.12 1.24
N PHE A 442 -19.00 -5.80 1.52
CA PHE A 442 -17.91 -6.00 0.56
C PHE A 442 -17.80 -7.45 0.07
N MET A 443 -17.97 -8.42 0.96
CA MET A 443 -17.90 -9.84 0.61
C MET A 443 -18.98 -10.25 -0.38
N LYS A 444 -20.15 -9.62 -0.37
CA LYS A 444 -21.25 -9.91 -1.32
C LYS A 444 -20.95 -9.46 -2.75
N ASP A 445 -19.95 -8.60 -2.98
CA ASP A 445 -19.57 -8.25 -4.35
C ASP A 445 -19.00 -9.44 -5.12
N TYR A 446 -18.40 -10.43 -4.43
CA TYR A 446 -17.97 -11.69 -5.04
C TYR A 446 -19.14 -12.54 -5.58
N TYR A 447 -20.40 -12.25 -5.20
CA TYR A 447 -21.59 -12.86 -5.80
C TYR A 447 -21.76 -12.53 -7.28
N LYS A 448 -21.15 -11.45 -7.74
CA LYS A 448 -21.30 -10.92 -9.09
C LYS A 448 -20.37 -11.58 -10.11
N ILE A 449 -19.38 -12.35 -9.64
CA ILE A 449 -18.32 -12.89 -10.49
C ILE A 449 -18.22 -14.42 -10.41
N ASP A 450 -17.78 -15.03 -11.50
CA ASP A 450 -17.61 -16.46 -11.66
C ASP A 450 -16.17 -16.90 -11.35
N LEU A 451 -15.20 -16.13 -11.84
CA LEU A 451 -13.76 -16.37 -11.69
C LEU A 451 -13.05 -15.06 -11.40
N ALA A 452 -12.19 -15.04 -10.40
CA ALA A 452 -11.32 -13.90 -10.14
C ALA A 452 -10.05 -13.97 -11.01
N LEU A 453 -9.70 -12.84 -11.62
CA LEU A 453 -8.45 -12.65 -12.36
C LEU A 453 -7.46 -11.87 -11.48
N ASP A 454 -6.36 -12.53 -11.14
CA ASP A 454 -5.30 -11.88 -10.36
C ASP A 454 -4.49 -10.91 -11.23
N THR A 455 -4.01 -9.85 -10.62
CA THR A 455 -3.12 -8.87 -11.23
C THR A 455 -1.67 -9.39 -11.25
N PHE A 456 -0.87 -8.92 -12.18
CA PHE A 456 0.55 -9.24 -12.25
C PHE A 456 1.39 -8.04 -12.77
N PRO A 457 2.67 -7.92 -12.36
CA PRO A 457 3.40 -8.82 -11.47
C PRO A 457 2.98 -8.75 -10.01
N TYR A 458 2.35 -7.67 -9.55
CA TYR A 458 1.90 -7.52 -8.17
C TYR A 458 0.56 -8.22 -7.94
N THR A 459 0.60 -9.40 -7.31
CA THR A 459 -0.59 -10.23 -7.08
C THR A 459 -1.45 -9.75 -5.90
N GLY A 460 -2.69 -10.26 -5.85
CA GLY A 460 -3.57 -10.11 -4.68
C GLY A 460 -3.12 -11.01 -3.52
N VAL A 461 -3.35 -10.54 -2.29
CA VAL A 461 -3.20 -11.36 -1.08
C VAL A 461 -4.55 -11.40 -0.36
N THR A 462 -4.89 -10.38 0.41
CA THR A 462 -6.17 -10.31 1.16
C THR A 462 -7.38 -10.54 0.26
N THR A 463 -7.40 -9.93 -0.93
CA THR A 463 -8.49 -10.09 -1.91
C THR A 463 -8.60 -11.51 -2.43
N SER A 464 -7.49 -12.25 -2.58
CA SER A 464 -7.49 -13.64 -2.99
C SER A 464 -8.07 -14.54 -1.89
N PHE A 465 -7.66 -14.34 -0.62
CA PHE A 465 -8.26 -15.04 0.52
C PHE A 465 -9.77 -14.80 0.61
N GLN A 466 -10.23 -13.56 0.43
CA GLN A 466 -11.63 -13.18 0.45
C GLN A 466 -12.40 -13.81 -0.72
N SER A 467 -11.81 -13.84 -1.92
CA SER A 467 -12.39 -14.49 -3.09
C SER A 467 -12.67 -15.96 -2.84
N TYR A 468 -11.69 -16.67 -2.29
CA TYR A 468 -11.83 -18.09 -1.95
C TYR A 468 -12.87 -18.34 -0.87
N LEU A 469 -12.96 -17.51 0.17
CA LEU A 469 -14.03 -17.61 1.18
C LEU A 469 -15.43 -17.46 0.57
N MET A 470 -15.54 -16.74 -0.53
CA MET A 470 -16.81 -16.57 -1.25
C MET A 470 -17.03 -17.60 -2.36
N GLY A 471 -16.23 -18.67 -2.38
CA GLY A 471 -16.35 -19.74 -3.35
C GLY A 471 -15.87 -19.36 -4.76
N VAL A 472 -15.15 -18.25 -4.92
CA VAL A 472 -14.65 -17.78 -6.22
C VAL A 472 -13.17 -18.13 -6.33
N PRO A 473 -12.78 -19.02 -7.26
CA PRO A 473 -11.38 -19.35 -7.49
C PRO A 473 -10.64 -18.16 -8.12
N VAL A 474 -9.31 -18.11 -7.92
CA VAL A 474 -8.46 -17.04 -8.41
C VAL A 474 -7.44 -17.60 -9.40
N LEU A 475 -7.51 -17.18 -10.66
CA LEU A 475 -6.50 -17.49 -11.66
C LEU A 475 -5.33 -16.51 -11.50
N THR A 476 -4.15 -17.03 -11.23
CA THR A 476 -2.92 -16.25 -11.04
C THR A 476 -1.84 -16.61 -12.06
N LEU A 477 -0.94 -15.67 -12.31
CA LEU A 477 0.25 -15.90 -13.12
C LEU A 477 1.43 -16.26 -12.19
N LYS A 478 2.22 -17.28 -12.56
CA LYS A 478 3.46 -17.63 -11.86
C LYS A 478 4.43 -16.45 -11.84
N GLY A 479 4.88 -16.09 -10.66
CA GLY A 479 5.76 -14.94 -10.48
C GLY A 479 7.25 -15.27 -10.51
N PHE A 480 8.06 -14.23 -10.32
CA PHE A 480 9.53 -14.30 -10.36
C PHE A 480 10.19 -13.84 -9.03
N ASN A 481 9.42 -13.30 -8.09
CA ASN A 481 9.89 -12.89 -6.76
C ASN A 481 8.77 -13.06 -5.71
N MET A 482 9.09 -12.81 -4.45
CA MET A 482 8.15 -12.96 -3.33
C MET A 482 6.81 -12.26 -3.60
N ASN A 483 6.84 -10.98 -3.98
CA ASN A 483 5.63 -10.19 -4.21
C ASN A 483 4.75 -10.73 -5.35
N SER A 484 5.36 -11.20 -6.43
CA SER A 484 4.65 -11.70 -7.60
C SER A 484 4.17 -13.15 -7.47
N ARG A 485 4.67 -13.89 -6.46
CA ARG A 485 4.31 -15.28 -6.20
C ARG A 485 3.28 -15.47 -5.09
N CYS A 486 2.74 -14.39 -4.49
CA CYS A 486 1.73 -14.55 -3.43
C CYS A 486 0.52 -15.36 -3.91
N GLY A 487 0.01 -15.11 -5.12
CA GLY A 487 -1.07 -15.91 -5.71
C GLY A 487 -0.68 -17.37 -5.96
N GLU A 488 0.56 -17.63 -6.40
CA GLU A 488 1.10 -19.00 -6.56
C GLU A 488 1.15 -19.74 -5.22
N SER A 489 1.68 -19.11 -4.16
CA SER A 489 1.75 -19.71 -2.83
C SER A 489 0.36 -20.03 -2.27
N ILE A 490 -0.58 -19.10 -2.40
CA ILE A 490 -1.97 -19.30 -1.98
C ILE A 490 -2.59 -20.51 -2.70
N ASN A 491 -2.48 -20.58 -4.03
CA ASN A 491 -3.06 -21.66 -4.84
C ASN A 491 -2.45 -23.02 -4.53
N LYS A 492 -1.12 -23.10 -4.35
CA LYS A 492 -0.43 -24.34 -3.97
C LYS A 492 -0.85 -24.83 -2.59
N ASN A 493 -0.98 -23.94 -1.61
CA ASN A 493 -1.46 -24.29 -0.27
C ASN A 493 -2.93 -24.75 -0.26
N LEU A 494 -3.69 -24.43 -1.31
CA LEU A 494 -5.06 -24.94 -1.53
C LEU A 494 -5.11 -26.21 -2.39
N GLY A 495 -3.97 -26.65 -2.99
CA GLY A 495 -3.98 -27.73 -3.99
C GLY A 495 -4.83 -27.37 -5.21
N LEU A 496 -4.69 -26.13 -5.68
CA LEU A 496 -5.38 -25.57 -6.86
C LEU A 496 -4.36 -25.18 -7.94
N ASP A 497 -3.41 -26.08 -8.24
CA ASP A 497 -2.34 -25.83 -9.21
C ASP A 497 -2.85 -25.54 -10.61
N GLU A 498 -4.03 -26.05 -10.98
CA GLU A 498 -4.66 -25.72 -12.26
C GLU A 498 -5.00 -24.24 -12.43
N PHE A 499 -5.14 -23.48 -11.33
CA PHE A 499 -5.35 -22.03 -11.36
C PHE A 499 -4.04 -21.21 -11.33
N ILE A 500 -2.89 -21.86 -11.54
CA ILE A 500 -1.60 -21.20 -11.70
C ILE A 500 -1.19 -21.31 -13.17
N ALA A 501 -1.07 -20.17 -13.87
CA ALA A 501 -0.57 -20.13 -15.24
C ALA A 501 0.95 -19.90 -15.25
N ARG A 502 1.68 -20.55 -16.15
CA ARG A 502 3.14 -20.45 -16.27
C ARG A 502 3.59 -19.18 -16.99
N ASP A 503 2.77 -18.74 -17.94
CA ASP A 503 3.00 -17.56 -18.77
C ASP A 503 1.66 -16.89 -19.14
N ILE A 504 1.75 -15.73 -19.79
CA ILE A 504 0.59 -14.91 -20.16
C ILE A 504 -0.34 -15.63 -21.13
N ASN A 505 0.21 -16.42 -22.07
CA ASN A 505 -0.61 -17.16 -23.03
C ASN A 505 -1.41 -18.26 -22.32
N GLU A 506 -0.78 -19.00 -21.42
CA GLU A 506 -1.48 -20.00 -20.58
C GLU A 506 -2.51 -19.33 -19.67
N TYR A 507 -2.21 -18.13 -19.10
CA TYR A 507 -3.16 -17.37 -18.30
C TYR A 507 -4.42 -17.03 -19.10
N ILE A 508 -4.26 -16.52 -20.33
CA ILE A 508 -5.38 -16.21 -21.23
C ILE A 508 -6.17 -17.50 -21.57
N ASN A 509 -5.47 -18.57 -21.94
CA ASN A 509 -6.12 -19.82 -22.32
C ASN A 509 -6.86 -20.47 -21.16
N LYS A 510 -6.29 -20.47 -19.94
CA LYS A 510 -6.94 -20.96 -18.73
C LYS A 510 -8.17 -20.14 -18.36
N ALA A 511 -8.10 -18.81 -18.46
CA ALA A 511 -9.27 -17.95 -18.21
C ALA A 511 -10.46 -18.35 -19.11
N ILE A 512 -10.21 -18.62 -20.40
CA ILE A 512 -11.23 -19.04 -21.35
C ILE A 512 -11.69 -20.48 -21.06
N MET A 513 -10.75 -21.40 -20.78
CA MET A 513 -11.05 -22.82 -20.47
C MET A 513 -11.94 -22.95 -19.22
N PHE A 514 -11.74 -22.09 -18.20
CA PHE A 514 -12.54 -22.09 -16.97
C PHE A 514 -13.96 -21.54 -17.15
N GLN A 515 -14.38 -21.16 -18.33
CA GLN A 515 -15.79 -20.87 -18.63
C GLN A 515 -16.66 -22.17 -18.65
N ASP A 516 -16.07 -23.33 -18.34
CA ASP A 516 -16.82 -24.59 -18.10
C ASP A 516 -17.71 -24.46 -16.87
N ARG A 517 -19.00 -24.27 -17.13
CA ARG A 517 -20.07 -24.06 -16.16
C ARG A 517 -20.13 -25.17 -15.11
N LYS A 518 -20.02 -26.44 -15.54
CA LYS A 518 -20.13 -27.61 -14.65
C LYS A 518 -18.94 -27.68 -13.69
N LYS A 519 -17.73 -27.50 -14.21
CA LYS A 519 -16.49 -27.52 -13.41
C LYS A 519 -16.49 -26.42 -12.34
N LEU A 520 -16.79 -25.18 -12.71
CA LEU A 520 -16.82 -24.08 -11.77
C LEU A 520 -17.97 -24.17 -10.76
N SER A 521 -19.15 -24.64 -11.18
CA SER A 521 -20.28 -24.79 -10.27
C SER A 521 -19.99 -25.80 -9.16
N ASN A 522 -19.40 -26.96 -9.50
CA ASN A 522 -18.98 -27.94 -8.52
C ASN A 522 -17.91 -27.42 -7.56
N LEU A 523 -16.91 -26.70 -8.10
CA LEU A 523 -15.86 -26.11 -7.30
C LEU A 523 -16.42 -25.05 -6.33
N ARG A 524 -17.32 -24.16 -6.80
CA ARG A 524 -17.89 -23.09 -6.00
C ARG A 524 -18.58 -23.59 -4.73
N VAL A 525 -19.27 -24.71 -4.81
CA VAL A 525 -19.98 -25.33 -3.66
C VAL A 525 -18.99 -25.84 -2.59
N SER A 526 -17.90 -26.49 -3.02
CA SER A 526 -16.94 -27.14 -2.10
C SER A 526 -15.76 -26.25 -1.69
N LEU A 527 -15.53 -25.15 -2.42
CA LEU A 527 -14.29 -24.37 -2.30
C LEU A 527 -14.14 -23.73 -0.91
N ARG A 528 -15.22 -23.15 -0.35
CA ARG A 528 -15.16 -22.53 0.98
C ARG A 528 -14.74 -23.52 2.06
N GLU A 529 -15.31 -24.71 2.07
CA GLU A 529 -14.97 -25.75 3.05
C GLU A 529 -13.50 -26.15 2.92
N LYS A 530 -13.04 -26.40 1.68
CA LYS A 530 -11.65 -26.70 1.39
C LYS A 530 -10.70 -25.60 1.91
N VAL A 531 -11.06 -24.33 1.69
CA VAL A 531 -10.27 -23.16 2.07
C VAL A 531 -10.19 -23.00 3.58
N ILE A 532 -11.31 -23.11 4.29
CA ILE A 532 -11.37 -22.98 5.75
C ILE A 532 -10.55 -24.08 6.44
N ASN A 533 -10.48 -25.27 5.86
CA ASN A 533 -9.72 -26.39 6.38
C ASN A 533 -8.26 -26.46 5.86
N SER A 534 -7.81 -25.44 5.15
CA SER A 534 -6.45 -25.34 4.60
C SER A 534 -5.51 -24.55 5.53
N PRO A 535 -4.20 -24.57 5.28
CA PRO A 535 -3.24 -23.74 6.00
C PRO A 535 -3.54 -22.23 5.97
N LEU A 536 -4.33 -21.76 5.00
CA LEU A 536 -4.68 -20.35 4.85
C LEU A 536 -5.47 -19.80 6.05
N PHE A 537 -6.23 -20.65 6.74
CA PHE A 537 -7.11 -20.27 7.87
C PHE A 537 -6.81 -21.06 9.14
N ASP A 538 -5.83 -21.96 9.13
CA ASP A 538 -5.35 -22.66 10.32
C ASP A 538 -4.40 -21.76 11.13
N THR A 539 -4.97 -20.73 11.76
CA THR A 539 -4.20 -19.75 12.53
C THR A 539 -3.59 -20.33 13.80
N ASP A 540 -4.08 -21.47 14.30
CA ASP A 540 -3.46 -22.19 15.43
C ASP A 540 -2.14 -22.85 15.03
N LYS A 541 -2.14 -23.59 13.92
CA LYS A 541 -0.92 -24.19 13.34
C LYS A 541 0.07 -23.10 12.92
N PHE A 542 -0.43 -22.04 12.28
CA PHE A 542 0.38 -20.90 11.87
C PHE A 542 1.09 -20.26 13.06
N THR A 543 0.36 -19.92 14.13
CA THR A 543 0.93 -19.30 15.34
C THR A 543 1.97 -20.21 16.01
N LYS A 544 1.72 -21.53 16.04
CA LYS A 544 2.70 -22.50 16.54
C LYS A 544 3.97 -22.51 15.69
N ASN A 545 3.85 -22.56 14.36
CA ASN A 545 4.99 -22.56 13.44
C ASN A 545 5.77 -21.25 13.54
N PHE A 546 5.08 -20.11 13.55
CA PHE A 546 5.64 -18.78 13.72
C PHE A 546 6.42 -18.66 15.05
N SER A 547 5.82 -19.10 16.15
CA SER A 547 6.48 -19.11 17.47
C SER A 547 7.73 -20.00 17.46
N ASN A 548 7.66 -21.17 16.83
CA ASN A 548 8.78 -22.12 16.80
C ASN A 548 9.97 -21.59 16.01
N ILE A 549 9.76 -20.88 14.89
CA ILE A 549 10.88 -20.28 14.14
C ILE A 549 11.54 -19.16 14.96
N LEU A 550 10.76 -18.36 15.71
CA LEU A 550 11.30 -17.29 16.56
C LEU A 550 12.10 -17.88 17.75
N ILE A 551 11.59 -18.93 18.41
CA ILE A 551 12.28 -19.60 19.52
C ILE A 551 13.65 -20.18 19.08
N LYS A 552 13.78 -20.65 17.85
CA LYS A 552 15.05 -21.20 17.32
C LYS A 552 16.12 -20.14 17.09
N LEU A 553 15.75 -18.85 17.05
CA LEU A 553 16.68 -17.74 16.87
C LEU A 553 17.31 -17.27 18.18
N ILE A 554 16.74 -17.68 19.31
CA ILE A 554 17.18 -17.36 20.67
C ILE A 554 17.98 -18.52 21.25
#